data_d0cab79260e347ede5a897015dd32429
#
_entry.id   d0cab79260e347ede5a897015dd32429
#
_cell.length_a   1.000
_cell.length_b   1.000
_cell.length_c   1.000
_cell.angle_alpha   90.00
_cell.angle_beta   90.00
_cell.angle_gamma   90.00
#
_symmetry.space_group_name_H-M   'P 1'
#
loop_
_entity.id
_entity.type
_entity.pdbx_description
1 polymer ?
#
loop_
_entity_poly.entity_id
_entity_poly.type
_entity_poly.pdbx_seq_one_letter_code
_entity_poly.pdbx_strand_id
1 'polypeptide(L)'
;CLPKSEHTIPDHIYELFPVLKDMRGRRGGDLSGGQQQQLAIARALITKPKLLLLDEPTEGIQPNIIQQIGRVIAHLRDQGQMAIVLVEQYFEFAYDLADRFTVLKRGTVVMEGKKDELSKDSLCDSVSV
;
A
#
# COMPACT_ATOMS: atom_id res chain seq x y z
N CYS A 1 -20.74 -1.72 -5.56
CA CYS A 1 -20.75 -1.05 -6.90
C CYS A 1 -21.10 0.42 -6.69
N LEU A 2 -20.36 1.32 -7.33
CA LEU A 2 -20.67 2.75 -7.32
C LEU A 2 -21.90 3.04 -8.18
N PRO A 3 -22.70 4.09 -7.87
CA PRO A 3 -23.77 4.55 -8.73
C PRO A 3 -23.27 4.90 -10.13
N LYS A 4 -24.10 4.76 -11.16
CA LYS A 4 -23.72 5.07 -12.56
C LYS A 4 -23.21 6.49 -12.76
N SER A 5 -23.65 7.45 -11.95
CA SER A 5 -23.16 8.83 -11.94
C SER A 5 -21.70 8.98 -11.48
N GLU A 6 -21.13 7.95 -10.85
CA GLU A 6 -19.76 7.94 -10.35
C GLU A 6 -18.84 7.00 -11.15
N HIS A 7 -19.23 6.59 -12.36
CA HIS A 7 -18.42 5.73 -13.24
C HIS A 7 -17.27 6.48 -13.94
N THR A 8 -16.94 7.67 -13.47
CA THR A 8 -15.79 8.45 -13.96
C THR A 8 -14.62 8.24 -13.01
N ILE A 9 -13.44 7.91 -13.55
CA ILE A 9 -12.23 7.81 -12.75
C ILE A 9 -11.84 9.22 -12.33
N PRO A 10 -11.77 9.54 -11.02
CA PRO A 10 -11.38 10.86 -10.55
C PRO A 10 -9.94 11.21 -10.95
N ASP A 11 -9.68 12.48 -11.27
CA ASP A 11 -8.36 12.94 -11.73
C ASP A 11 -7.25 12.67 -10.72
N HIS A 12 -7.52 12.76 -9.41
CA HIS A 12 -6.55 12.49 -8.36
C HIS A 12 -5.99 11.05 -8.42
N ILE A 13 -6.73 10.08 -8.95
CA ILE A 13 -6.24 8.71 -9.15
C ILE A 13 -5.11 8.68 -10.18
N TYR A 14 -5.24 9.47 -11.25
CA TYR A 14 -4.19 9.59 -12.27
C TYR A 14 -3.01 10.45 -11.80
N GLU A 15 -3.22 11.36 -10.84
CA GLU A 15 -2.14 12.08 -10.16
C GLU A 15 -1.31 11.15 -9.27
N LEU A 16 -1.97 10.25 -8.54
CA LEU A 16 -1.30 9.22 -7.73
C LEU A 16 -0.57 8.18 -8.60
N PHE A 17 -1.18 7.78 -9.70
CA PHE A 17 -0.69 6.73 -10.60
C PHE A 17 -0.70 7.18 -12.06
N PRO A 18 0.23 8.05 -12.48
CA PRO A 18 0.25 8.62 -13.85
C PRO A 18 0.28 7.56 -14.96
N VAL A 19 1.00 6.45 -14.73
CA VAL A 19 1.09 5.33 -15.68
C VAL A 19 -0.27 4.76 -16.08
N LEU A 20 -1.26 4.80 -15.19
CA LEU A 20 -2.60 4.28 -15.47
C LEU A 20 -3.34 5.15 -16.50
N LYS A 21 -3.02 6.44 -16.58
CA LYS A 21 -3.56 7.35 -17.61
C LYS A 21 -3.03 6.95 -18.99
N ASP A 22 -1.75 6.67 -19.08
CA ASP A 22 -1.08 6.27 -20.34
C ASP A 22 -1.56 4.88 -20.80
N MET A 23 -1.88 4.00 -19.86
CA MET A 23 -2.30 2.62 -20.12
C MET A 23 -3.83 2.43 -20.21
N ARG A 24 -4.60 3.52 -20.22
CA ARG A 24 -6.08 3.50 -20.19
C ARG A 24 -6.74 2.65 -21.27
N GLY A 25 -6.11 2.54 -22.44
CA GLY A 25 -6.61 1.71 -23.56
C GLY A 25 -6.21 0.25 -23.51
N ARG A 26 -5.38 -0.19 -22.55
CA ARG A 26 -4.89 -1.56 -22.42
C ARG A 26 -5.79 -2.40 -21.51
N ARG A 27 -5.79 -3.71 -21.74
CA ARG A 27 -6.41 -4.66 -20.82
C ARG A 27 -5.53 -4.80 -19.58
N GLY A 28 -6.14 -5.00 -18.39
CA GLY A 28 -5.41 -5.17 -17.14
C GLY A 28 -4.39 -6.33 -17.18
N GLY A 29 -4.71 -7.41 -17.91
CA GLY A 29 -3.79 -8.55 -18.07
C GLY A 29 -2.55 -8.27 -18.94
N ASP A 30 -2.56 -7.19 -19.74
CA ASP A 30 -1.43 -6.79 -20.58
C ASP A 30 -0.47 -5.82 -19.85
N LEU A 31 -0.76 -5.50 -18.58
CA LEU A 31 0.06 -4.66 -17.74
C LEU A 31 1.19 -5.47 -17.08
N SER A 32 2.34 -4.82 -16.82
CA SER A 32 3.39 -5.42 -15.98
C SER A 32 2.90 -5.63 -14.55
N GLY A 33 3.55 -6.52 -13.77
CA GLY A 33 3.18 -6.78 -12.38
C GLY A 33 3.08 -5.50 -11.54
N GLY A 34 4.05 -4.59 -11.67
CA GLY A 34 4.03 -3.30 -10.97
C GLY A 34 2.88 -2.38 -11.41
N GLN A 35 2.49 -2.41 -12.69
CA GLN A 35 1.34 -1.66 -13.20
C GLN A 35 0.01 -2.28 -12.73
N GLN A 36 -0.06 -3.61 -12.66
CA GLN A 36 -1.21 -4.33 -12.11
C GLN A 36 -1.41 -4.00 -10.63
N GLN A 37 -0.33 -3.93 -9.86
CA GLN A 37 -0.37 -3.56 -8.44
C GLN A 37 -0.88 -2.12 -8.25
N GLN A 38 -0.37 -1.18 -9.03
CA GLN A 38 -0.86 0.21 -9.02
C GLN A 38 -2.35 0.28 -9.41
N LEU A 39 -2.78 -0.50 -10.42
CA LEU A 39 -4.18 -0.59 -10.80
C LEU A 39 -5.05 -1.16 -9.69
N ALA A 40 -4.58 -2.19 -8.98
CA ALA A 40 -5.31 -2.79 -7.86
C ALA A 40 -5.54 -1.77 -6.73
N ILE A 41 -4.50 -1.04 -6.33
CA ILE A 41 -4.60 0.02 -5.31
C ILE A 41 -5.54 1.13 -5.81
N ALA A 42 -5.39 1.60 -7.05
CA ALA A 42 -6.25 2.64 -7.63
C ALA A 42 -7.73 2.24 -7.61
N ARG A 43 -8.05 0.99 -7.97
CA ARG A 43 -9.43 0.45 -7.93
C ARG A 43 -10.00 0.43 -6.52
N ALA A 44 -9.21 0.09 -5.51
CA ALA A 44 -9.63 0.15 -4.12
C ALA A 44 -9.93 1.60 -3.70
N LEU A 45 -9.08 2.55 -4.06
CA LEU A 45 -9.23 3.97 -3.69
C LEU A 45 -10.48 4.64 -4.30
N ILE A 46 -10.89 4.25 -5.51
CA ILE A 46 -12.11 4.77 -6.16
C ILE A 46 -13.35 4.53 -5.29
N THR A 47 -13.38 3.46 -4.50
CA THR A 47 -14.51 3.15 -3.61
C THR A 47 -14.57 4.05 -2.37
N LYS A 48 -13.62 4.96 -2.19
CA LYS A 48 -13.48 5.86 -1.03
C LYS A 48 -13.54 5.07 0.30
N PRO A 49 -12.65 4.08 0.50
CA PRO A 49 -12.71 3.21 1.66
C PRO A 49 -12.34 3.98 2.94
N LYS A 50 -12.91 3.55 4.08
CA LYS A 50 -12.45 4.00 5.41
C LYS A 50 -11.26 3.19 5.92
N LEU A 51 -11.05 2.02 5.37
CA LEU A 51 -9.95 1.11 5.68
C LEU A 51 -9.42 0.51 4.38
N LEU A 52 -8.13 0.67 4.15
CA LEU A 52 -7.40 0.04 3.05
C LEU A 52 -6.51 -1.07 3.60
N LEU A 53 -6.68 -2.28 3.08
CA LEU A 53 -5.85 -3.44 3.41
C LEU A 53 -4.90 -3.72 2.24
N LEU A 54 -3.61 -3.73 2.52
CA LEU A 54 -2.56 -4.03 1.55
C LEU A 54 -1.76 -5.24 2.06
N ASP A 55 -1.79 -6.32 1.29
CA ASP A 55 -1.09 -7.56 1.60
C ASP A 55 0.07 -7.74 0.61
N GLU A 56 1.30 -7.68 1.12
CA GLU A 56 2.57 -7.79 0.39
C GLU A 56 2.60 -6.98 -0.93
N PRO A 57 2.28 -5.66 -0.92
CA PRO A 57 2.17 -4.87 -2.14
C PRO A 57 3.50 -4.68 -2.89
N THR A 58 4.64 -5.09 -2.28
CA THR A 58 5.97 -4.97 -2.89
C THR A 58 6.48 -6.27 -3.47
N GLU A 59 5.80 -7.41 -3.27
CA GLU A 59 6.27 -8.71 -3.69
C GLU A 59 6.39 -8.81 -5.23
N GLY A 60 7.58 -9.20 -5.71
CA GLY A 60 7.84 -9.35 -7.15
C GLY A 60 7.84 -8.04 -7.95
N ILE A 61 7.89 -6.88 -7.29
CA ILE A 61 7.81 -5.56 -7.91
C ILE A 61 9.20 -4.92 -8.03
N GLN A 62 9.40 -4.15 -9.10
CA GLN A 62 10.66 -3.43 -9.33
C GLN A 62 10.85 -2.29 -8.31
N PRO A 63 12.11 -1.98 -7.88
CA PRO A 63 12.38 -0.99 -6.84
C PRO A 63 11.82 0.41 -7.09
N ASN A 64 11.82 0.89 -8.33
CA ASN A 64 11.25 2.19 -8.68
C ASN A 64 9.72 2.24 -8.48
N ILE A 65 9.03 1.14 -8.72
CA ILE A 65 7.58 1.04 -8.50
C ILE A 65 7.28 0.89 -7.00
N ILE A 66 8.10 0.14 -6.26
CA ILE A 66 7.99 0.07 -4.78
C ILE A 66 8.07 1.47 -4.18
N GLN A 67 9.05 2.29 -4.60
CA GLN A 67 9.17 3.67 -4.14
C GLN A 67 7.95 4.52 -4.48
N GLN A 68 7.36 4.32 -5.67
CA GLN A 68 6.15 5.04 -6.05
C GLN A 68 4.95 4.62 -5.19
N ILE A 69 4.74 3.32 -4.97
CA ILE A 69 3.69 2.80 -4.08
C ILE A 69 3.88 3.35 -2.67
N GLY A 70 5.11 3.36 -2.15
CA GLY A 70 5.44 3.92 -0.84
C GLY A 70 5.06 5.40 -0.72
N ARG A 71 5.39 6.22 -1.73
CA ARG A 71 4.97 7.63 -1.75
C ARG A 71 3.45 7.80 -1.73
N VAL A 72 2.72 6.96 -2.46
CA VAL A 72 1.25 7.00 -2.46
C VAL A 72 0.70 6.62 -1.09
N ILE A 73 1.20 5.55 -0.47
CA ILE A 73 0.77 5.13 0.87
C ILE A 73 1.05 6.22 1.90
N ALA A 74 2.25 6.82 1.89
CA ALA A 74 2.61 7.93 2.78
C ALA A 74 1.66 9.12 2.60
N HIS A 75 1.39 9.51 1.35
CA HIS A 75 0.46 10.59 1.04
C HIS A 75 -0.96 10.33 1.58
N LEU A 76 -1.48 9.11 1.38
CA LEU A 76 -2.80 8.71 1.87
C LEU A 76 -2.86 8.70 3.41
N ARG A 77 -1.80 8.20 4.07
CA ARG A 77 -1.66 8.24 5.53
C ARG A 77 -1.71 9.68 6.05
N ASP A 78 -0.91 10.56 5.45
CA ASP A 78 -0.79 11.95 5.88
C ASP A 78 -2.08 12.76 5.68
N GLN A 79 -2.93 12.36 4.73
CA GLN A 79 -4.28 12.93 4.57
C GLN A 79 -5.22 12.56 5.73
N GLY A 80 -4.99 11.46 6.44
CA GLY A 80 -5.77 11.05 7.61
C GLY A 80 -7.24 10.72 7.35
N GLN A 81 -7.62 10.48 6.08
CA GLN A 81 -9.03 10.23 5.71
C GLN A 81 -9.43 8.75 5.80
N MET A 82 -8.45 7.85 5.87
CA MET A 82 -8.65 6.41 5.97
C MET A 82 -7.60 5.78 6.87
N ALA A 83 -7.92 4.65 7.47
CA ALA A 83 -6.93 3.77 8.09
C ALA A 83 -6.29 2.88 7.02
N ILE A 84 -4.99 2.58 7.18
CA ILE A 84 -4.26 1.68 6.29
C ILE A 84 -3.66 0.56 7.13
N VAL A 85 -3.94 -0.68 6.75
CA VAL A 85 -3.25 -1.86 7.29
C VAL A 85 -2.36 -2.40 6.18
N LEU A 86 -1.06 -2.43 6.45
CA LEU A 86 -0.03 -2.92 5.56
C LEU A 86 0.56 -4.20 6.15
N VAL A 87 0.39 -5.31 5.45
CA VAL A 87 1.06 -6.58 5.75
C VAL A 87 2.28 -6.68 4.84
N GLU A 88 3.46 -6.76 5.42
CA GLU A 88 4.73 -6.75 4.69
C GLU A 88 5.80 -7.53 5.43
N GLN A 89 6.65 -8.21 4.66
CA GLN A 89 7.90 -8.79 5.14
C GLN A 89 9.13 -7.92 4.80
N TYR A 90 9.00 -6.98 3.87
CA TYR A 90 10.05 -6.01 3.57
C TYR A 90 10.09 -4.95 4.68
N PHE A 91 10.89 -5.23 5.69
CA PHE A 91 10.95 -4.47 6.95
C PHE A 91 11.16 -2.96 6.75
N GLU A 92 12.17 -2.55 5.98
CA GLU A 92 12.47 -1.12 5.79
C GLU A 92 11.30 -0.37 5.17
N PHE A 93 10.63 -0.96 4.18
CA PHE A 93 9.45 -0.38 3.55
C PHE A 93 8.30 -0.19 4.55
N ALA A 94 7.99 -1.23 5.33
CA ALA A 94 6.96 -1.16 6.36
C ALA A 94 7.33 -0.16 7.45
N TYR A 95 8.59 -0.15 7.91
CA TYR A 95 9.07 0.72 8.96
C TYR A 95 8.95 2.21 8.60
N ASP A 96 9.26 2.58 7.36
CA ASP A 96 9.19 3.97 6.90
C ASP A 96 7.75 4.50 6.86
N LEU A 97 6.79 3.62 6.61
CA LEU A 97 5.39 3.98 6.40
C LEU A 97 4.52 3.89 7.65
N ALA A 98 4.82 2.98 8.56
CA ALA A 98 3.94 2.66 9.67
C ALA A 98 4.06 3.65 10.85
N ASP A 99 2.92 3.91 11.51
CA ASP A 99 2.83 4.60 12.79
C ASP A 99 2.77 3.62 13.96
N ARG A 100 2.30 2.39 13.69
CA ARG A 100 2.12 1.32 14.66
C ARG A 100 2.49 -0.03 14.04
N PHE A 101 3.03 -0.93 14.85
CA PHE A 101 3.46 -2.26 14.44
C PHE A 101 2.73 -3.35 15.21
N THR A 102 2.45 -4.45 14.52
CA THR A 102 2.06 -5.73 15.09
C THR A 102 2.90 -6.80 14.39
N VAL A 103 3.82 -7.42 15.11
CA VAL A 103 4.69 -8.46 14.57
C VAL A 103 4.06 -9.82 14.81
N LEU A 104 3.86 -10.55 13.71
CA LEU A 104 3.30 -11.90 13.71
C LEU A 104 4.41 -12.93 13.44
N LYS A 105 4.50 -13.96 14.27
CA LYS A 105 5.38 -15.11 14.06
C LYS A 105 4.60 -16.39 14.24
N ARG A 106 4.50 -17.20 13.19
CA ARG A 106 3.74 -18.47 13.19
C ARG A 106 2.30 -18.31 13.67
N GLY A 107 1.62 -17.26 13.23
CA GLY A 107 0.23 -16.98 13.58
C GLY A 107 0.01 -16.37 14.96
N THR A 108 1.07 -16.04 15.70
CA THR A 108 1.00 -15.45 17.04
C THR A 108 1.60 -14.04 17.03
N VAL A 109 0.95 -13.09 17.71
CA VAL A 109 1.51 -11.76 17.94
C VAL A 109 2.65 -11.86 18.94
N VAL A 110 3.87 -11.48 18.53
CA VAL A 110 5.07 -11.52 19.37
C VAL A 110 5.51 -10.14 19.84
N MET A 111 5.10 -9.08 19.13
CA MET A 111 5.38 -7.70 19.52
C MET A 111 4.30 -6.78 18.95
N GLU A 112 3.94 -5.77 19.72
CA GLU A 112 2.97 -4.75 19.31
C GLU A 112 3.27 -3.42 19.98
N GLY A 113 3.13 -2.30 19.25
CA GLY A 113 3.31 -0.95 19.82
C GLY A 113 3.36 0.13 18.75
N LYS A 114 3.46 1.39 19.20
CA LYS A 114 3.68 2.52 18.32
C LYS A 114 5.15 2.64 17.94
N LYS A 115 5.41 3.32 16.82
CA LYS A 115 6.76 3.52 16.28
C LYS A 115 7.70 4.21 17.28
N ASP A 116 7.20 5.15 18.05
CA ASP A 116 7.94 5.90 19.07
C ASP A 116 8.16 5.11 20.39
N GLU A 117 7.41 4.04 20.60
CA GLU A 117 7.50 3.16 21.76
C GLU A 117 8.45 1.97 21.55
N LEU A 118 8.74 1.62 20.28
CA LEU A 118 9.51 0.43 19.90
C LEU A 118 10.84 0.83 19.26
N SER A 119 11.92 0.15 19.64
CA SER A 119 13.20 0.36 18.95
C SER A 119 13.20 -0.34 17.59
N LYS A 120 13.83 0.30 16.59
CA LYS A 120 13.98 -0.28 15.25
C LYS A 120 14.71 -1.61 15.29
N ASP A 121 15.75 -1.72 16.12
CA ASP A 121 16.56 -2.93 16.26
C ASP A 121 15.72 -4.09 16.80
N SER A 122 14.94 -3.86 17.88
CA SER A 122 14.05 -4.88 18.47
C SER A 122 12.98 -5.35 17.48
N LEU A 123 12.44 -4.44 16.66
CA LEU A 123 11.50 -4.80 15.59
C LEU A 123 12.19 -5.64 14.52
N CYS A 124 13.36 -5.23 14.05
CA CYS A 124 14.14 -5.94 13.04
C CYS A 124 14.50 -7.35 13.51
N ASP A 125 14.98 -7.50 14.75
CA ASP A 125 15.30 -8.80 15.34
C ASP A 125 14.08 -9.72 15.46
N SER A 126 12.90 -9.14 15.74
CA SER A 126 11.68 -9.92 15.89
C SER A 126 11.13 -10.46 14.56
N VAL A 127 11.41 -9.80 13.42
CA VAL A 127 11.02 -10.27 12.08
C VAL A 127 12.08 -11.11 11.40
N SER A 128 13.34 -11.04 11.87
CA SER A 128 14.42 -11.92 11.38
C SER A 128 14.18 -13.35 11.83
N VAL A 129 14.34 -14.30 10.93
CA VAL A 129 14.12 -15.74 11.17
C VAL A 129 15.41 -16.39 11.65
#